data_effcc166b5e83c4419fccd87279e0d9d
#
_entry.id   effcc166b5e83c4419fccd87279e0d9d
#
_cell.length_a   1.000
_cell.length_b   1.000
_cell.length_c   1.000
_cell.angle_alpha   90.00
_cell.angle_beta   90.00
_cell.angle_gamma   90.00
#
_symmetry.space_group_name_H-M   'P 1'
#
loop_
_entity.id
_entity.type
_entity.pdbx_description
1 polymer ?
#
loop_
_entity_poly.entity_id
_entity_poly.type
_entity_poly.pdbx_seq_one_letter_code
_entity_poly.pdbx_strand_id
1 'polypeptide(L)'
;MKITLRTANNFEKVIERETPCSTEELVRELKGEFPYQIILCRKDGRPESLRTVLDHDCTVDLLDLRNPTGNMAYQVSLTFLYIKAVHDVLGPNTRVIISNSLSKGLFTQIRTGGIDDNTAGKIASRMNALIRADAPFTGKRVNRSELEEFLNRFGRKDQTDLLNSSSDLKEAYLYTLDGETEVFYHMLVPSAGYLKWFEVRRYKNGMLLRFPHPSSPDMILPFEDQKQLYEAFSDAYHWDKIMRVEYAADLNKMINKNEYSDLVLLSEALHEKKIAEIAEEIKRLGKRVVLVAGPSSSGKTSFAKRLCIQLRVSGMRPLYMGTDDYFLERWQTPLLENGEKDFESIRAMDINLFTQQMNDLLAGKKVDLPEFDFKTGSKTFGIRFESLEPGQPVVLEGIHSLNPALTNGIADDLKYRIYISPLTQLNIDEHNRVPTTDGRLLRRMVRDYQFRGYNAKHTIHAWPSVRAGEEQNVFPYDINADIFFNSHCLYELTALKKYAKPLLEEITPEDDEYMEAQRMLDFLACFSEMPDDSIIPNNSLVREFIGGSVLM
;
A
#
# COMPACT_ATOMS: atom_id res chain seq x y z
N MET A 1 -30.72 -27.85 -0.88
CA MET A 1 -29.31 -27.51 -0.98
C MET A 1 -28.74 -27.20 0.38
N LYS A 2 -27.49 -27.54 0.58
CA LYS A 2 -26.76 -27.36 1.83
C LYS A 2 -25.74 -26.21 1.62
N ILE A 3 -25.89 -25.13 2.38
CA ILE A 3 -25.03 -23.96 2.30
C ILE A 3 -24.24 -23.86 3.60
N THR A 4 -22.91 -23.87 3.52
CA THR A 4 -22.03 -23.67 4.66
C THR A 4 -21.55 -22.22 4.68
N LEU A 5 -21.95 -21.44 5.69
CA LEU A 5 -21.48 -20.07 5.90
C LEU A 5 -20.29 -20.07 6.86
N ARG A 6 -19.23 -19.33 6.53
CA ARG A 6 -18.03 -19.18 7.35
C ARG A 6 -17.63 -17.71 7.53
N THR A 7 -16.96 -17.39 8.63
CA THR A 7 -16.25 -16.11 8.81
C THR A 7 -14.83 -16.37 9.29
N ALA A 8 -13.96 -15.37 9.17
CA ALA A 8 -12.59 -15.43 9.67
C ALA A 8 -12.47 -15.66 11.19
N ASN A 9 -13.55 -15.47 11.95
CA ASN A 9 -13.57 -15.65 13.42
C ASN A 9 -14.08 -17.04 13.84
N ASN A 10 -13.85 -18.07 13.06
CA ASN A 10 -14.28 -19.44 13.33
C ASN A 10 -15.80 -19.64 13.46
N PHE A 11 -16.61 -18.70 12.96
CA PHE A 11 -18.03 -18.95 12.80
C PHE A 11 -18.22 -19.89 11.61
N GLU A 12 -18.92 -21.00 11.85
CA GLU A 12 -19.36 -21.92 10.80
C GLU A 12 -20.79 -22.33 11.09
N LYS A 13 -21.67 -22.20 10.09
CA LYS A 13 -23.05 -22.57 10.18
C LYS A 13 -23.54 -23.21 8.88
N VAL A 14 -24.13 -24.39 9.01
CA VAL A 14 -24.73 -25.07 7.87
C VAL A 14 -26.22 -24.77 7.85
N ILE A 15 -26.73 -24.34 6.70
CA ILE A 15 -28.13 -24.01 6.46
C ILE A 15 -28.65 -24.86 5.31
N GLU A 16 -29.78 -25.51 5.51
CA GLU A 16 -30.48 -26.25 4.46
C GLU A 16 -31.61 -25.41 3.87
N ARG A 17 -31.69 -25.37 2.54
CA ARG A 17 -32.72 -24.66 1.78
C ARG A 17 -33.33 -25.57 0.70
N GLU A 18 -34.61 -25.43 0.50
CA GLU A 18 -35.34 -26.14 -0.58
C GLU A 18 -35.35 -25.32 -1.86
N THR A 19 -35.27 -23.99 -1.75
CA THR A 19 -35.32 -23.05 -2.86
C THR A 19 -34.02 -22.22 -2.95
N PRO A 20 -33.59 -21.75 -4.13
CA PRO A 20 -32.51 -20.80 -4.28
C PRO A 20 -32.71 -19.55 -3.42
N CYS A 21 -31.63 -19.05 -2.84
CA CYS A 21 -31.63 -17.84 -2.00
C CYS A 21 -30.34 -17.03 -2.25
N SER A 22 -30.29 -15.78 -1.81
CA SER A 22 -29.07 -14.98 -1.84
C SER A 22 -28.31 -15.06 -0.50
N THR A 23 -27.00 -14.79 -0.57
CA THR A 23 -26.20 -14.63 0.67
C THR A 23 -26.75 -13.48 1.52
N GLU A 24 -27.27 -12.40 0.90
CA GLU A 24 -27.86 -11.26 1.60
C GLU A 24 -29.07 -11.66 2.45
N GLU A 25 -29.94 -12.54 1.93
CA GLU A 25 -31.09 -13.09 2.66
C GLU A 25 -30.62 -13.91 3.88
N LEU A 26 -29.64 -14.79 3.70
CA LEU A 26 -29.08 -15.61 4.78
C LEU A 26 -28.44 -14.75 5.88
N VAL A 27 -27.64 -13.73 5.50
CA VAL A 27 -27.03 -12.79 6.46
C VAL A 27 -28.10 -12.00 7.21
N ARG A 28 -29.21 -11.62 6.55
CA ARG A 28 -30.33 -10.91 7.18
C ARG A 28 -31.06 -11.77 8.20
N GLU A 29 -31.29 -13.04 7.91
CA GLU A 29 -31.90 -14.01 8.84
C GLU A 29 -31.03 -14.25 10.08
N LEU A 30 -29.70 -14.25 9.90
CA LEU A 30 -28.72 -14.43 10.96
C LEU A 30 -28.32 -13.11 11.64
N LYS A 31 -29.18 -12.08 11.55
CA LYS A 31 -28.92 -10.76 12.14
C LYS A 31 -28.61 -10.89 13.64
N GLY A 32 -27.46 -10.36 14.04
CA GLY A 32 -26.97 -10.40 15.43
C GLY A 32 -25.97 -11.53 15.72
N GLU A 33 -25.75 -12.46 14.79
CA GLU A 33 -24.70 -13.48 14.93
C GLU A 33 -23.32 -12.96 14.49
N PHE A 34 -23.28 -11.84 13.76
CA PHE A 34 -22.05 -11.24 13.27
C PHE A 34 -21.68 -9.98 14.06
N PRO A 35 -20.41 -9.85 14.52
CA PRO A 35 -19.97 -8.66 15.27
C PRO A 35 -19.93 -7.41 14.40
N TYR A 36 -19.73 -7.57 13.09
CA TYR A 36 -19.65 -6.47 12.12
C TYR A 36 -20.51 -6.73 10.89
N GLN A 37 -20.79 -5.68 10.13
CA GLN A 37 -21.58 -5.76 8.92
C GLN A 37 -20.87 -6.59 7.86
N ILE A 38 -21.51 -7.65 7.38
CA ILE A 38 -21.06 -8.42 6.21
C ILE A 38 -21.37 -7.58 4.97
N ILE A 39 -20.40 -7.40 4.09
CA ILE A 39 -20.47 -6.49 2.94
C ILE A 39 -20.20 -7.18 1.61
N LEU A 40 -19.52 -8.32 1.63
CA LEU A 40 -19.18 -9.12 0.46
C LEU A 40 -19.13 -10.60 0.88
N CYS A 41 -19.08 -11.50 -0.08
CA CYS A 41 -18.80 -12.91 0.20
C CYS A 41 -17.75 -13.46 -0.76
N ARG A 42 -17.21 -14.64 -0.41
CA ARG A 42 -16.36 -15.46 -1.28
C ARG A 42 -17.06 -16.79 -1.49
N LYS A 43 -17.34 -17.13 -2.75
CA LYS A 43 -17.87 -18.42 -3.16
C LYS A 43 -16.86 -19.07 -4.10
N ASP A 44 -16.50 -20.31 -3.83
CA ASP A 44 -15.58 -21.10 -4.66
C ASP A 44 -14.26 -20.34 -4.96
N GLY A 45 -13.69 -19.70 -3.94
CA GLY A 45 -12.43 -18.94 -4.03
C GLY A 45 -12.53 -17.57 -4.69
N ARG A 46 -13.71 -17.12 -5.15
CA ARG A 46 -13.91 -15.84 -5.83
C ARG A 46 -14.79 -14.88 -5.05
N PRO A 47 -14.49 -13.56 -5.09
CA PRO A 47 -15.38 -12.57 -4.49
C PRO A 47 -16.70 -12.53 -5.25
N GLU A 48 -17.80 -12.50 -4.51
CA GLU A 48 -19.15 -12.45 -5.04
C GLU A 48 -20.01 -11.44 -4.27
N SER A 49 -20.98 -10.84 -4.99
CA SER A 49 -21.96 -9.98 -4.36
C SER A 49 -22.82 -10.77 -3.37
N LEU A 50 -23.21 -10.16 -2.27
CA LEU A 50 -24.19 -10.77 -1.35
C LEU A 50 -25.53 -11.06 -2.04
N ARG A 51 -25.82 -10.44 -3.18
CA ARG A 51 -27.03 -10.68 -3.99
C ARG A 51 -26.91 -11.80 -4.99
N THR A 52 -25.73 -12.43 -5.12
CA THR A 52 -25.56 -13.62 -5.96
C THR A 52 -26.45 -14.73 -5.45
N VAL A 53 -27.18 -15.37 -6.38
CA VAL A 53 -28.09 -16.46 -6.09
C VAL A 53 -27.29 -17.75 -5.84
N LEU A 54 -27.59 -18.40 -4.73
CA LEU A 54 -27.09 -19.71 -4.37
C LEU A 54 -28.17 -20.75 -4.73
N ASP A 55 -27.86 -21.66 -5.64
CA ASP A 55 -28.80 -22.61 -6.25
C ASP A 55 -28.34 -24.09 -6.13
N HIS A 56 -27.17 -24.32 -5.53
CA HIS A 56 -26.60 -25.65 -5.28
C HIS A 56 -25.81 -25.68 -3.95
N ASP A 57 -25.37 -26.87 -3.55
CA ASP A 57 -24.53 -27.03 -2.35
C ASP A 57 -23.23 -26.28 -2.51
N CYS A 58 -22.91 -25.39 -1.57
CA CYS A 58 -21.71 -24.54 -1.64
C CYS A 58 -21.22 -24.11 -0.25
N THR A 59 -19.97 -23.65 -0.21
CA THR A 59 -19.39 -22.95 0.93
C THR A 59 -19.22 -21.48 0.58
N VAL A 60 -19.65 -20.62 1.49
CA VAL A 60 -19.61 -19.16 1.34
C VAL A 60 -18.90 -18.56 2.55
N ASP A 61 -17.76 -17.94 2.30
CA ASP A 61 -17.07 -17.16 3.31
C ASP A 61 -17.62 -15.73 3.34
N LEU A 62 -18.05 -15.28 4.50
CA LEU A 62 -18.63 -13.96 4.71
C LEU A 62 -17.54 -12.95 5.05
N LEU A 63 -17.47 -11.84 4.31
CA LEU A 63 -16.42 -10.84 4.41
C LEU A 63 -16.97 -9.53 4.99
N ASP A 64 -16.36 -9.08 6.07
CA ASP A 64 -16.61 -7.75 6.67
C ASP A 64 -15.44 -6.78 6.36
N LEU A 65 -15.47 -5.57 6.94
CA LEU A 65 -14.45 -4.53 6.71
C LEU A 65 -13.04 -4.88 7.23
N ARG A 66 -12.88 -5.91 8.06
CA ARG A 66 -11.56 -6.37 8.52
C ARG A 66 -10.84 -7.17 7.45
N ASN A 67 -11.60 -7.78 6.54
CA ASN A 67 -11.03 -8.49 5.39
C ASN A 67 -10.53 -7.47 4.33
N PRO A 68 -9.32 -7.62 3.78
CA PRO A 68 -8.76 -6.69 2.78
C PRO A 68 -9.65 -6.50 1.55
N THR A 69 -10.23 -7.58 1.01
CA THR A 69 -11.14 -7.51 -0.15
C THR A 69 -12.45 -6.80 0.21
N GLY A 70 -13.03 -7.09 1.38
CA GLY A 70 -14.20 -6.39 1.87
C GLY A 70 -13.92 -4.89 2.10
N ASN A 71 -12.79 -4.55 2.70
CA ASN A 71 -12.39 -3.16 2.89
C ASN A 71 -12.20 -2.42 1.56
N MET A 72 -11.57 -3.07 0.56
CA MET A 72 -11.42 -2.50 -0.78
C MET A 72 -12.78 -2.28 -1.45
N ALA A 73 -13.70 -3.26 -1.37
CA ALA A 73 -15.05 -3.11 -1.91
C ALA A 73 -15.79 -1.91 -1.28
N TYR A 74 -15.66 -1.71 0.03
CA TYR A 74 -16.22 -0.55 0.72
C TYR A 74 -15.61 0.77 0.22
N GLN A 75 -14.29 0.86 0.13
CA GLN A 75 -13.58 2.06 -0.34
C GLN A 75 -14.00 2.44 -1.76
N VAL A 76 -14.01 1.47 -2.68
CA VAL A 76 -14.36 1.71 -4.09
C VAL A 76 -15.84 2.10 -4.23
N SER A 77 -16.74 1.45 -3.48
CA SER A 77 -18.17 1.82 -3.47
C SER A 77 -18.41 3.21 -2.91
N LEU A 78 -17.70 3.57 -1.83
CA LEU A 78 -17.77 4.91 -1.25
C LEU A 78 -17.19 5.97 -2.22
N THR A 79 -16.15 5.62 -2.96
CA THR A 79 -15.59 6.47 -4.01
C THR A 79 -16.63 6.75 -5.10
N PHE A 80 -17.33 5.73 -5.58
CA PHE A 80 -18.39 5.94 -6.58
C PHE A 80 -19.54 6.78 -6.04
N LEU A 81 -19.99 6.51 -4.81
CA LEU A 81 -21.01 7.32 -4.14
C LEU A 81 -20.57 8.79 -4.01
N TYR A 82 -19.30 9.04 -3.70
CA TYR A 82 -18.72 10.36 -3.61
C TYR A 82 -18.66 11.07 -4.97
N ILE A 83 -18.20 10.40 -6.04
CA ILE A 83 -18.17 10.92 -7.41
C ILE A 83 -19.57 11.34 -7.84
N LYS A 84 -20.57 10.46 -7.68
CA LYS A 84 -21.97 10.74 -7.95
C LYS A 84 -22.48 11.97 -7.19
N ALA A 85 -22.18 12.06 -5.89
CA ALA A 85 -22.59 13.20 -5.08
C ALA A 85 -21.91 14.51 -5.50
N VAL A 86 -20.63 14.46 -5.92
CA VAL A 86 -19.92 15.63 -6.49
C VAL A 86 -20.59 16.08 -7.78
N HIS A 87 -20.91 15.16 -8.69
CA HIS A 87 -21.57 15.48 -9.96
C HIS A 87 -22.98 16.05 -9.74
N ASP A 88 -23.73 15.55 -8.78
CA ASP A 88 -25.06 16.06 -8.45
C ASP A 88 -25.02 17.48 -7.85
N VAL A 89 -23.97 17.81 -7.09
CA VAL A 89 -23.83 19.11 -6.41
C VAL A 89 -23.16 20.16 -7.29
N LEU A 90 -22.13 19.78 -8.05
CA LEU A 90 -21.27 20.71 -8.80
C LEU A 90 -21.46 20.63 -10.32
N GLY A 91 -22.24 19.67 -10.79
CA GLY A 91 -22.52 19.42 -12.21
C GLY A 91 -21.79 18.20 -12.77
N PRO A 92 -22.39 17.53 -13.79
CA PRO A 92 -21.94 16.23 -14.30
C PRO A 92 -20.58 16.26 -15.03
N ASN A 93 -20.10 17.45 -15.39
CA ASN A 93 -18.80 17.63 -16.06
C ASN A 93 -17.69 17.99 -15.06
N THR A 94 -17.95 17.93 -13.77
CA THR A 94 -16.94 18.21 -12.72
C THR A 94 -15.92 17.08 -12.70
N ARG A 95 -14.65 17.41 -12.98
CA ARG A 95 -13.59 16.42 -12.95
C ARG A 95 -13.20 16.11 -11.51
N VAL A 96 -13.28 14.84 -11.14
CA VAL A 96 -12.91 14.30 -9.83
C VAL A 96 -11.73 13.36 -10.00
N ILE A 97 -10.67 13.56 -9.23
CA ILE A 97 -9.49 12.67 -9.24
C ILE A 97 -9.34 12.08 -7.84
N ILE A 98 -9.32 10.77 -7.76
CA ILE A 98 -9.02 10.04 -6.53
C ILE A 98 -7.50 9.87 -6.49
N SER A 99 -6.84 10.56 -5.55
CA SER A 99 -5.38 10.63 -5.55
C SER A 99 -4.77 9.58 -4.59
N ASN A 100 -4.33 9.98 -3.43
CA ASN A 100 -3.55 9.15 -2.52
C ASN A 100 -4.27 8.88 -1.20
N SER A 101 -3.79 7.87 -0.47
CA SER A 101 -4.26 7.60 0.88
C SER A 101 -3.65 8.59 1.87
N LEU A 102 -4.49 9.23 2.70
CA LEU A 102 -4.06 10.21 3.69
C LEU A 102 -5.04 10.20 4.87
N SER A 103 -4.55 10.27 6.10
CA SER A 103 -5.37 10.32 7.33
C SER A 103 -6.43 9.21 7.42
N LYS A 104 -6.06 7.99 7.03
CA LYS A 104 -6.97 6.83 6.97
C LYS A 104 -8.20 7.09 6.10
N GLY A 105 -7.99 7.73 4.95
CA GLY A 105 -8.97 8.05 3.93
C GLY A 105 -8.27 8.25 2.58
N LEU A 106 -9.00 8.82 1.62
CA LEU A 106 -8.50 9.18 0.29
C LEU A 106 -8.50 10.69 0.12
N PHE A 107 -7.37 11.23 -0.30
CA PHE A 107 -7.30 12.60 -0.77
C PHE A 107 -7.84 12.67 -2.20
N THR A 108 -8.74 13.60 -2.46
CA THR A 108 -9.40 13.77 -3.75
C THR A 108 -9.24 15.20 -4.23
N GLN A 109 -9.06 15.36 -5.54
CA GLN A 109 -9.00 16.67 -6.19
C GLN A 109 -10.26 16.87 -7.03
N ILE A 110 -10.91 18.01 -6.84
CA ILE A 110 -12.04 18.44 -7.66
C ILE A 110 -11.57 19.63 -8.50
N ARG A 111 -11.58 19.49 -9.82
CA ARG A 111 -11.13 20.49 -10.79
C ARG A 111 -12.26 21.46 -11.13
N THR A 112 -12.61 22.35 -10.18
CA THR A 112 -13.54 23.47 -10.36
C THR A 112 -13.05 24.71 -9.62
N GLY A 113 -13.67 25.86 -9.83
CA GLY A 113 -13.34 27.08 -9.11
C GLY A 113 -13.83 27.07 -7.66
N GLY A 114 -12.92 26.88 -6.73
CA GLY A 114 -13.12 27.09 -5.29
C GLY A 114 -13.94 26.01 -4.58
N ILE A 115 -13.28 25.23 -3.73
CA ILE A 115 -13.89 24.25 -2.84
C ILE A 115 -13.81 24.81 -1.42
N ASP A 116 -14.95 24.88 -0.72
CA ASP A 116 -15.08 25.32 0.66
C ASP A 116 -15.74 24.26 1.55
N ASP A 117 -15.82 24.54 2.85
CA ASP A 117 -16.46 23.63 3.81
C ASP A 117 -17.96 23.47 3.56
N ASN A 118 -18.62 24.48 3.00
CA ASN A 118 -20.03 24.41 2.62
C ASN A 118 -20.22 23.42 1.47
N THR A 119 -19.31 23.39 0.50
CA THR A 119 -19.30 22.41 -0.60
C THR A 119 -19.12 20.99 -0.04
N ALA A 120 -18.20 20.79 0.90
CA ALA A 120 -18.03 19.50 1.56
C ALA A 120 -19.32 19.03 2.27
N GLY A 121 -19.98 19.96 2.98
CA GLY A 121 -21.27 19.69 3.65
C GLY A 121 -22.40 19.32 2.67
N LYS A 122 -22.50 19.99 1.52
CA LYS A 122 -23.48 19.67 0.46
C LYS A 122 -23.24 18.28 -0.13
N ILE A 123 -21.98 17.95 -0.45
CA ILE A 123 -21.60 16.63 -0.97
C ILE A 123 -21.94 15.55 0.06
N ALA A 124 -21.55 15.71 1.32
CA ALA A 124 -21.87 14.76 2.38
C ALA A 124 -23.39 14.59 2.57
N SER A 125 -24.16 15.68 2.45
CA SER A 125 -25.63 15.63 2.53
C SER A 125 -26.25 14.83 1.38
N ARG A 126 -25.72 14.99 0.15
CA ARG A 126 -26.18 14.21 -1.01
C ARG A 126 -25.81 12.73 -0.87
N MET A 127 -24.60 12.40 -0.43
CA MET A 127 -24.21 11.03 -0.12
C MET A 127 -25.17 10.40 0.90
N ASN A 128 -25.46 11.09 1.99
CA ASN A 128 -26.42 10.63 3.00
C ASN A 128 -27.83 10.43 2.44
N ALA A 129 -28.26 11.23 1.47
CA ALA A 129 -29.56 11.04 0.81
C ALA A 129 -29.59 9.72 0.00
N LEU A 130 -28.55 9.42 -0.76
CA LEU A 130 -28.41 8.16 -1.52
C LEU A 130 -28.32 6.94 -0.58
N ILE A 131 -27.63 7.08 0.56
CA ILE A 131 -27.54 6.02 1.59
C ILE A 131 -28.93 5.74 2.20
N ARG A 132 -29.67 6.79 2.57
CA ARG A 132 -31.02 6.62 3.12
C ARG A 132 -32.01 6.04 2.11
N ALA A 133 -31.83 6.33 0.83
CA ALA A 133 -32.62 5.73 -0.25
C ALA A 133 -32.20 4.28 -0.57
N ASP A 134 -31.13 3.79 0.05
CA ASP A 134 -30.53 2.50 -0.22
C ASP A 134 -30.29 2.25 -1.73
N ALA A 135 -29.78 3.29 -2.42
CA ALA A 135 -29.60 3.27 -3.87
C ALA A 135 -28.72 2.08 -4.29
N PRO A 136 -29.18 1.20 -5.19
CA PRO A 136 -28.44 -0.01 -5.56
C PRO A 136 -27.22 0.31 -6.43
N PHE A 137 -26.12 -0.40 -6.20
CA PHE A 137 -25.02 -0.51 -7.16
C PHE A 137 -25.35 -1.64 -8.13
N THR A 138 -25.89 -1.30 -9.30
CA THR A 138 -26.23 -2.28 -10.32
C THR A 138 -25.02 -2.45 -11.24
N GLY A 139 -24.40 -3.62 -11.23
CA GLY A 139 -23.19 -3.84 -11.99
C GLY A 139 -23.10 -5.21 -12.65
N LYS A 140 -22.26 -5.28 -13.67
CA LYS A 140 -21.88 -6.52 -14.34
C LYS A 140 -20.39 -6.50 -14.68
N ARG A 141 -19.78 -7.67 -14.68
CA ARG A 141 -18.47 -7.90 -15.29
C ARG A 141 -18.67 -7.89 -16.80
N VAL A 142 -17.84 -7.14 -17.50
CA VAL A 142 -17.90 -6.97 -18.97
C VAL A 142 -16.56 -7.37 -19.58
N ASN A 143 -16.63 -7.96 -20.76
CA ASN A 143 -15.44 -8.27 -21.52
C ASN A 143 -14.89 -7.03 -22.24
N ARG A 144 -13.71 -7.16 -22.85
CA ARG A 144 -13.01 -6.07 -23.52
C ARG A 144 -13.87 -5.38 -24.61
N SER A 145 -14.63 -6.14 -25.40
CA SER A 145 -15.46 -5.58 -26.48
C SER A 145 -16.63 -4.75 -25.95
N GLU A 146 -17.32 -5.25 -24.91
CA GLU A 146 -18.40 -4.51 -24.23
C GLU A 146 -17.87 -3.24 -23.54
N LEU A 147 -16.65 -3.32 -22.94
CA LEU A 147 -15.99 -2.18 -22.33
C LEU A 147 -15.65 -1.12 -23.38
N GLU A 148 -15.09 -1.52 -24.52
CA GLU A 148 -14.76 -0.63 -25.64
C GLU A 148 -16.01 0.09 -26.17
N GLU A 149 -17.13 -0.61 -26.37
CA GLU A 149 -18.41 -0.03 -26.80
C GLU A 149 -18.88 1.03 -25.79
N PHE A 150 -18.83 0.72 -24.48
CA PHE A 150 -19.21 1.65 -23.43
C PHE A 150 -18.33 2.91 -23.45
N LEU A 151 -16.99 2.75 -23.46
CA LEU A 151 -16.05 3.86 -23.43
C LEU A 151 -16.18 4.79 -24.65
N ASN A 152 -16.38 4.22 -25.83
CA ASN A 152 -16.61 4.98 -27.06
C ASN A 152 -17.91 5.80 -26.99
N ARG A 153 -18.96 5.24 -26.39
CA ARG A 153 -20.25 5.93 -26.22
C ARG A 153 -20.18 7.10 -25.24
N PHE A 154 -19.43 6.98 -24.14
CA PHE A 154 -19.40 7.96 -23.05
C PHE A 154 -18.16 8.88 -23.07
N GLY A 155 -17.22 8.68 -24.00
CA GLY A 155 -16.08 9.58 -24.22
C GLY A 155 -15.07 9.60 -23.05
N ARG A 156 -14.91 8.50 -22.34
CA ARG A 156 -13.95 8.34 -21.23
C ARG A 156 -12.53 8.15 -21.76
N LYS A 157 -11.84 9.26 -21.97
CA LYS A 157 -10.54 9.26 -22.67
C LYS A 157 -9.45 8.48 -21.92
N ASP A 158 -9.28 8.71 -20.63
CA ASP A 158 -8.28 8.06 -19.79
C ASP A 158 -8.44 6.53 -19.79
N GLN A 159 -9.67 6.05 -19.63
CA GLN A 159 -10.02 4.63 -19.65
C GLN A 159 -9.91 4.03 -21.05
N THR A 160 -10.28 4.78 -22.09
CA THR A 160 -10.09 4.37 -23.51
C THR A 160 -8.60 4.24 -23.82
N ASP A 161 -7.79 5.19 -23.40
CA ASP A 161 -6.34 5.18 -23.56
C ASP A 161 -5.71 3.97 -22.81
N LEU A 162 -6.21 3.63 -21.62
CA LEU A 162 -5.78 2.46 -20.88
C LEU A 162 -6.12 1.16 -21.63
N LEU A 163 -7.36 1.01 -22.05
CA LEU A 163 -7.79 -0.16 -22.81
C LEU A 163 -6.96 -0.36 -24.08
N ASN A 164 -6.67 0.71 -24.81
CA ASN A 164 -5.87 0.66 -26.04
C ASN A 164 -4.37 0.39 -25.79
N SER A 165 -3.86 0.76 -24.63
CA SER A 165 -2.43 0.61 -24.29
C SER A 165 -2.11 -0.68 -23.55
N SER A 166 -3.11 -1.39 -22.97
CA SER A 166 -2.90 -2.66 -22.30
C SER A 166 -3.58 -3.82 -23.03
N SER A 167 -2.79 -4.80 -23.48
CA SER A 167 -3.28 -6.04 -24.10
C SER A 167 -3.84 -7.04 -23.09
N ASP A 168 -3.39 -6.97 -21.83
CA ASP A 168 -3.77 -7.91 -20.78
C ASP A 168 -5.09 -7.54 -20.11
N LEU A 169 -5.54 -6.29 -20.24
CA LEU A 169 -6.83 -5.83 -19.71
C LEU A 169 -7.97 -6.41 -20.54
N LYS A 170 -8.55 -7.51 -20.07
CA LYS A 170 -9.59 -8.27 -20.77
C LYS A 170 -10.99 -8.01 -20.26
N GLU A 171 -11.13 -7.63 -19.01
CA GLU A 171 -12.39 -7.50 -18.29
C GLU A 171 -12.35 -6.34 -17.30
N ALA A 172 -13.51 -5.76 -17.03
CA ALA A 172 -13.73 -4.76 -15.98
C ALA A 172 -15.16 -4.88 -15.46
N TYR A 173 -15.50 -4.08 -14.44
CA TYR A 173 -16.86 -3.97 -13.94
C TYR A 173 -17.47 -2.64 -14.37
N LEU A 174 -18.67 -2.68 -14.96
CA LEU A 174 -19.50 -1.51 -15.15
C LEU A 174 -20.56 -1.46 -14.06
N TYR A 175 -20.54 -0.40 -13.25
CA TYR A 175 -21.52 -0.18 -12.18
C TYR A 175 -22.31 1.09 -12.44
N THR A 176 -23.62 1.01 -12.22
CA THR A 176 -24.54 2.14 -12.30
C THR A 176 -25.09 2.47 -10.91
N LEU A 177 -25.05 3.74 -10.53
CA LEU A 177 -25.63 4.30 -9.32
C LEU A 177 -26.47 5.51 -9.69
N ASP A 178 -27.78 5.47 -9.44
CA ASP A 178 -28.71 6.60 -9.66
C ASP A 178 -28.52 7.27 -11.05
N GLY A 179 -28.44 6.46 -12.10
CA GLY A 179 -28.32 6.89 -13.51
C GLY A 179 -26.91 7.25 -13.99
N GLU A 180 -25.91 7.22 -13.13
CA GLU A 180 -24.51 7.41 -13.51
C GLU A 180 -23.79 6.05 -13.60
N THR A 181 -22.97 5.84 -14.64
CA THR A 181 -22.24 4.59 -14.87
C THR A 181 -20.74 4.83 -14.92
N GLU A 182 -20.00 4.01 -14.17
CA GLU A 182 -18.54 4.08 -14.03
C GLU A 182 -17.87 2.71 -14.19
N VAL A 183 -16.58 2.75 -14.55
CA VAL A 183 -15.73 1.57 -14.69
C VAL A 183 -14.91 1.39 -13.41
N PHE A 184 -14.92 0.17 -12.87
CA PHE A 184 -14.08 -0.23 -11.75
C PHE A 184 -13.40 -1.57 -12.01
N TYR A 185 -12.27 -1.80 -11.33
CA TYR A 185 -11.52 -3.06 -11.40
C TYR A 185 -11.71 -3.92 -10.15
N HIS A 186 -12.65 -3.53 -9.28
CA HIS A 186 -13.04 -4.21 -8.05
C HIS A 186 -14.55 -4.34 -7.94
N MET A 187 -15.00 -5.32 -7.17
CA MET A 187 -16.42 -5.44 -6.84
C MET A 187 -16.86 -4.36 -5.86
N LEU A 188 -18.10 -3.92 -5.99
CA LEU A 188 -18.77 -2.99 -5.10
C LEU A 188 -19.70 -3.74 -4.13
N VAL A 189 -20.04 -3.07 -3.00
CA VAL A 189 -21.08 -3.53 -2.08
C VAL A 189 -22.46 -3.49 -2.77
N PRO A 190 -23.49 -4.20 -2.27
CA PRO A 190 -24.77 -4.33 -2.97
C PRO A 190 -25.53 -3.01 -3.18
N SER A 191 -25.42 -2.06 -2.26
CA SER A 191 -26.13 -0.77 -2.32
C SER A 191 -25.49 0.28 -1.43
N ALA A 192 -25.85 1.55 -1.62
CA ALA A 192 -25.36 2.67 -0.82
C ALA A 192 -25.69 2.53 0.68
N GLY A 193 -26.77 1.83 1.05
CA GLY A 193 -27.15 1.56 2.44
C GLY A 193 -26.11 0.78 3.25
N TYR A 194 -25.16 0.12 2.60
CA TYR A 194 -24.01 -0.53 3.24
C TYR A 194 -22.92 0.47 3.69
N LEU A 195 -22.90 1.71 3.14
CA LEU A 195 -21.85 2.71 3.36
C LEU A 195 -22.19 3.66 4.52
N LYS A 196 -22.41 3.08 5.72
CA LYS A 196 -22.92 3.81 6.88
C LYS A 196 -21.93 4.82 7.47
N TRP A 197 -20.64 4.53 7.33
CA TRP A 197 -19.59 5.26 8.01
C TRP A 197 -18.69 5.96 7.00
N PHE A 198 -18.75 7.27 6.93
CA PHE A 198 -17.86 8.09 6.11
C PHE A 198 -17.76 9.51 6.66
N GLU A 199 -16.71 10.22 6.27
CA GLU A 199 -16.56 11.67 6.48
C GLU A 199 -16.04 12.30 5.18
N VAL A 200 -16.66 13.39 4.74
CA VAL A 200 -16.15 14.27 3.68
C VAL A 200 -15.66 15.54 4.34
N ARG A 201 -14.39 15.86 4.16
CA ARG A 201 -13.74 16.98 4.81
C ARG A 201 -12.89 17.77 3.82
N ARG A 202 -12.97 19.10 3.85
CA ARG A 202 -12.01 19.93 3.14
C ARG A 202 -10.62 19.75 3.76
N TYR A 203 -9.59 19.56 2.89
CA TYR A 203 -8.21 19.47 3.30
C TYR A 203 -7.30 20.08 2.22
N LYS A 204 -6.51 21.10 2.59
CA LYS A 204 -5.64 21.84 1.66
C LYS A 204 -6.42 22.32 0.42
N ASN A 205 -5.99 21.90 -0.78
CA ASN A 205 -6.60 22.24 -2.08
C ASN A 205 -7.57 21.19 -2.61
N GLY A 206 -8.01 20.24 -1.77
CA GLY A 206 -8.91 19.15 -2.13
C GLY A 206 -9.84 18.74 -1.01
N MET A 207 -10.32 17.51 -1.08
CA MET A 207 -11.18 16.89 -0.07
C MET A 207 -10.53 15.60 0.45
N LEU A 208 -10.82 15.26 1.70
CA LEU A 208 -10.58 13.92 2.25
C LEU A 208 -11.90 13.17 2.32
N LEU A 209 -11.95 12.01 1.69
CA LEU A 209 -12.99 11.02 1.82
C LEU A 209 -12.52 9.96 2.80
N ARG A 210 -13.02 10.00 4.04
CA ARG A 210 -12.59 9.11 5.11
C ARG A 210 -13.62 8.00 5.34
N PHE A 211 -13.14 6.84 5.72
CA PHE A 211 -13.92 5.61 5.90
C PHE A 211 -13.35 4.79 7.08
N PRO A 212 -14.08 3.75 7.56
CA PRO A 212 -13.60 2.91 8.64
C PRO A 212 -12.28 2.22 8.30
N HIS A 213 -11.41 2.15 9.30
CA HIS A 213 -10.18 1.36 9.21
C HIS A 213 -10.46 -0.12 9.61
N PRO A 214 -9.75 -1.12 9.06
CA PRO A 214 -9.95 -2.52 9.45
C PRO A 214 -9.84 -2.80 10.95
N SER A 215 -9.03 -2.02 11.68
CA SER A 215 -8.93 -2.10 13.15
C SER A 215 -10.14 -1.52 13.89
N SER A 216 -11.01 -0.76 13.22
CA SER A 216 -12.19 -0.09 13.78
C SER A 216 -13.28 -0.01 12.72
N PRO A 217 -13.90 -1.17 12.35
CA PRO A 217 -14.72 -1.29 11.16
C PRO A 217 -16.11 -0.63 11.26
N ASP A 218 -16.50 -0.15 12.43
CA ASP A 218 -17.81 0.44 12.74
C ASP A 218 -17.75 1.93 13.13
N MET A 219 -16.59 2.57 12.93
CA MET A 219 -16.43 3.99 13.21
C MET A 219 -15.34 4.66 12.35
N ILE A 220 -15.43 6.00 12.24
CA ILE A 220 -14.35 6.81 11.66
C ILE A 220 -13.38 7.18 12.78
N LEU A 221 -12.11 6.81 12.63
CA LEU A 221 -11.07 7.16 13.59
C LEU A 221 -10.86 8.69 13.66
N PRO A 222 -10.30 9.24 14.75
CA PRO A 222 -9.98 10.67 14.84
C PRO A 222 -9.12 11.13 13.65
N PHE A 223 -9.30 12.40 13.27
CA PHE A 223 -8.48 13.00 12.21
C PHE A 223 -7.07 13.29 12.72
N GLU A 224 -6.08 12.86 11.93
CA GLU A 224 -4.67 13.16 12.15
C GLU A 224 -4.15 13.98 10.97
N ASP A 225 -3.54 15.15 11.25
CA ASP A 225 -2.97 16.00 10.19
C ASP A 225 -1.59 15.45 9.79
N GLN A 226 -1.52 14.76 8.67
CA GLN A 226 -0.30 14.19 8.09
C GLN A 226 0.33 15.16 7.07
N LYS A 227 0.69 16.35 7.54
CA LYS A 227 1.20 17.43 6.68
C LYS A 227 2.43 17.02 5.86
N GLN A 228 3.40 16.36 6.47
CA GLN A 228 4.63 15.94 5.79
C GLN A 228 4.35 14.88 4.72
N LEU A 229 3.45 13.93 5.00
CA LEU A 229 3.02 12.95 4.02
C LEU A 229 2.29 13.61 2.84
N TYR A 230 1.43 14.61 3.12
CA TYR A 230 0.80 15.40 2.05
C TYR A 230 1.83 16.13 1.18
N GLU A 231 2.85 16.75 1.79
CA GLU A 231 3.92 17.44 1.07
C GLU A 231 4.73 16.46 0.19
N ALA A 232 5.07 15.27 0.72
CA ALA A 232 5.76 14.23 -0.04
C ALA A 232 4.94 13.75 -1.26
N PHE A 233 3.63 13.60 -1.10
CA PHE A 233 2.74 13.28 -2.20
C PHE A 233 2.62 14.44 -3.21
N SER A 234 2.58 15.68 -2.76
CA SER A 234 2.51 16.86 -3.63
C SER A 234 3.79 17.01 -4.49
N ASP A 235 4.94 16.74 -3.91
CA ASP A 235 6.22 16.72 -4.62
C ASP A 235 6.23 15.63 -5.70
N ALA A 236 5.82 14.41 -5.36
CA ALA A 236 5.74 13.31 -6.30
C ALA A 236 4.81 13.63 -7.48
N TYR A 237 3.61 14.16 -7.20
CA TYR A 237 2.67 14.58 -8.23
C TYR A 237 3.23 15.68 -9.16
N HIS A 238 4.02 16.59 -8.63
CA HIS A 238 4.69 17.59 -9.45
C HIS A 238 5.66 16.96 -10.46
N TRP A 239 6.40 15.93 -10.04
CA TRP A 239 7.34 15.21 -10.90
C TRP A 239 6.64 14.35 -11.95
N ASP A 240 5.53 13.67 -11.61
CA ASP A 240 4.74 12.91 -12.57
C ASP A 240 4.24 13.79 -13.72
N LYS A 241 3.84 15.03 -13.41
CA LYS A 241 3.47 16.02 -14.42
C LYS A 241 4.64 16.44 -15.32
N ILE A 242 5.83 16.65 -14.74
CA ILE A 242 7.03 16.99 -15.51
C ILE A 242 7.36 15.83 -16.47
N MET A 243 7.23 14.58 -15.98
CA MET A 243 7.49 13.39 -16.79
C MET A 243 6.32 13.01 -17.71
N ARG A 244 5.17 13.71 -17.61
CA ARG A 244 3.96 13.47 -18.40
C ARG A 244 3.41 12.04 -18.25
N VAL A 245 3.48 11.49 -17.06
CA VAL A 245 2.99 10.17 -16.70
C VAL A 245 2.04 10.33 -15.50
N GLU A 246 0.77 10.61 -15.77
CA GLU A 246 -0.25 10.76 -14.71
C GLU A 246 -1.02 9.45 -14.48
N TYR A 247 -1.19 8.64 -15.54
CA TYR A 247 -1.98 7.41 -15.53
C TYR A 247 -1.21 6.21 -16.09
N ALA A 248 -1.69 5.02 -15.76
CA ALA A 248 -1.15 3.76 -16.30
C ALA A 248 -1.11 3.76 -17.84
N ALA A 249 -2.09 4.38 -18.50
CA ALA A 249 -2.11 4.52 -19.95
C ALA A 249 -0.91 5.28 -20.52
N ASP A 250 -0.45 6.34 -19.83
CA ASP A 250 0.70 7.12 -20.27
C ASP A 250 1.99 6.30 -20.17
N LEU A 251 2.17 5.60 -19.04
CA LEU A 251 3.27 4.69 -18.83
C LEU A 251 3.29 3.56 -19.87
N ASN A 252 2.14 2.92 -20.10
CA ASN A 252 2.01 1.84 -21.08
C ASN A 252 2.38 2.31 -22.49
N LYS A 253 1.95 3.51 -22.91
CA LYS A 253 2.30 4.08 -24.21
C LYS A 253 3.82 4.22 -24.37
N MET A 254 4.53 4.67 -23.33
CA MET A 254 6.01 4.79 -23.36
C MET A 254 6.67 3.41 -23.44
N ILE A 255 6.20 2.45 -22.63
CA ILE A 255 6.72 1.07 -22.64
C ILE A 255 6.52 0.43 -24.03
N ASN A 256 5.30 0.50 -24.59
CA ASN A 256 4.94 -0.13 -25.85
C ASN A 256 5.71 0.47 -27.06
N LYS A 257 6.16 1.73 -26.94
CA LYS A 257 6.97 2.40 -27.96
C LYS A 257 8.46 2.25 -27.74
N ASN A 258 8.91 1.58 -26.68
CA ASN A 258 10.31 1.52 -26.22
C ASN A 258 10.89 2.92 -25.91
N GLU A 259 10.07 3.87 -25.45
CA GLU A 259 10.45 5.25 -25.09
C GLU A 259 10.69 5.41 -23.58
N TYR A 260 10.85 4.31 -22.82
CA TYR A 260 10.96 4.33 -21.36
C TYR A 260 12.38 4.56 -20.82
N SER A 261 13.40 4.60 -21.69
CA SER A 261 14.78 4.83 -21.27
C SER A 261 14.93 6.16 -20.53
N ASP A 262 14.36 7.23 -21.07
CA ASP A 262 14.41 8.55 -20.45
C ASP A 262 13.64 8.58 -19.13
N LEU A 263 12.51 7.85 -19.04
CA LEU A 263 11.75 7.73 -17.80
C LEU A 263 12.57 7.07 -16.68
N VAL A 264 13.29 6.00 -17.00
CA VAL A 264 14.19 5.33 -16.04
C VAL A 264 15.28 6.29 -15.59
N LEU A 265 16.00 6.92 -16.53
CA LEU A 265 17.10 7.84 -16.24
C LEU A 265 16.64 9.04 -15.41
N LEU A 266 15.49 9.64 -15.74
CA LEU A 266 14.94 10.78 -15.01
C LEU A 266 14.50 10.38 -13.60
N SER A 267 13.85 9.22 -13.43
CA SER A 267 13.44 8.71 -12.11
C SER A 267 14.64 8.46 -11.20
N GLU A 268 15.71 7.86 -11.75
CA GLU A 268 16.94 7.60 -11.00
C GLU A 268 17.70 8.88 -10.66
N ALA A 269 17.79 9.83 -11.60
CA ALA A 269 18.40 11.14 -11.36
C ALA A 269 17.66 11.94 -10.28
N LEU A 270 16.32 11.84 -10.25
CA LEU A 270 15.50 12.46 -9.21
C LEU A 270 15.82 11.87 -7.83
N HIS A 271 15.85 10.54 -7.72
CA HIS A 271 16.21 9.85 -6.47
C HIS A 271 17.62 10.28 -6.00
N GLU A 272 18.61 10.29 -6.91
CA GLU A 272 19.98 10.68 -6.58
C GLU A 272 20.05 12.12 -6.07
N LYS A 273 19.36 13.04 -6.76
CA LYS A 273 19.26 14.44 -6.36
C LYS A 273 18.68 14.59 -4.95
N LYS A 274 17.57 13.92 -4.66
CA LYS A 274 16.91 13.98 -3.34
C LYS A 274 17.78 13.39 -2.23
N ILE A 275 18.50 12.30 -2.49
CA ILE A 275 19.42 11.68 -1.51
C ILE A 275 20.62 12.63 -1.25
N ALA A 276 21.15 13.30 -2.29
CA ALA A 276 22.21 14.28 -2.15
C ALA A 276 21.76 15.49 -1.32
N GLU A 277 20.55 16.03 -1.57
CA GLU A 277 19.96 17.12 -0.78
C GLU A 277 19.85 16.74 0.71
N ILE A 278 19.40 15.51 1.02
CA ILE A 278 19.34 14.98 2.40
C ILE A 278 20.73 14.90 3.03
N ALA A 279 21.73 14.39 2.30
CA ALA A 279 23.11 14.31 2.80
C ALA A 279 23.70 15.68 3.12
N GLU A 280 23.49 16.69 2.27
CA GLU A 280 23.92 18.07 2.52
C GLU A 280 23.20 18.69 3.73
N GLU A 281 21.92 18.39 3.91
CA GLU A 281 21.17 18.87 5.07
C GLU A 281 21.69 18.25 6.38
N ILE A 282 21.93 16.93 6.41
CA ILE A 282 22.52 16.24 7.55
C ILE A 282 23.84 16.89 7.95
N LYS A 283 24.72 17.15 6.96
CA LYS A 283 26.01 17.83 7.16
C LYS A 283 25.82 19.23 7.71
N ARG A 284 24.96 20.03 7.09
CA ARG A 284 24.67 21.42 7.48
C ARG A 284 24.16 21.53 8.94
N LEU A 285 23.34 20.56 9.34
CA LEU A 285 22.77 20.50 10.70
C LEU A 285 23.70 19.84 11.72
N GLY A 286 24.84 19.29 11.30
CA GLY A 286 25.80 18.61 12.18
C GLY A 286 25.23 17.36 12.84
N LYS A 287 24.27 16.66 12.19
CA LYS A 287 23.62 15.48 12.75
C LYS A 287 24.56 14.28 12.77
N ARG A 288 24.53 13.51 13.87
CA ARG A 288 25.43 12.37 14.07
C ARG A 288 24.74 11.02 14.03
N VAL A 289 23.41 10.98 14.20
CA VAL A 289 22.62 9.74 14.16
C VAL A 289 21.51 9.91 13.15
N VAL A 290 21.66 9.26 12.01
CA VAL A 290 20.68 9.28 10.92
C VAL A 290 19.84 8.02 11.03
N LEU A 291 18.55 8.20 11.30
CA LEU A 291 17.58 7.13 11.52
C LEU A 291 16.74 6.94 10.26
N VAL A 292 16.80 5.76 9.64
CA VAL A 292 16.05 5.43 8.43
C VAL A 292 15.02 4.35 8.76
N ALA A 293 13.75 4.72 8.78
CA ALA A 293 12.65 3.79 9.00
C ALA A 293 11.65 3.81 7.85
N GLY A 294 10.82 2.79 7.81
CA GLY A 294 9.74 2.64 6.84
C GLY A 294 9.22 1.22 6.83
N PRO A 295 8.08 0.99 6.19
CA PRO A 295 7.45 -0.31 6.18
C PRO A 295 8.26 -1.36 5.39
N SER A 296 7.88 -2.62 5.51
CA SER A 296 8.51 -3.71 4.75
C SER A 296 8.47 -3.44 3.24
N SER A 297 9.55 -3.78 2.55
CA SER A 297 9.72 -3.59 1.09
C SER A 297 9.60 -2.11 0.63
N SER A 298 9.95 -1.16 1.50
CA SER A 298 10.05 0.26 1.12
C SER A 298 11.37 0.66 0.46
N GLY A 299 12.39 -0.23 0.44
CA GLY A 299 13.71 0.08 -0.11
C GLY A 299 14.66 0.76 0.87
N LYS A 300 14.45 0.58 2.18
CA LYS A 300 15.27 1.18 3.25
C LYS A 300 16.75 0.89 3.10
N THR A 301 17.11 -0.35 2.86
CA THR A 301 18.50 -0.82 2.82
C THR A 301 19.25 -0.16 1.66
N SER A 302 18.70 -0.20 0.46
CA SER A 302 19.30 0.44 -0.71
C SER A 302 19.39 1.95 -0.55
N PHE A 303 18.33 2.58 -0.02
CA PHE A 303 18.35 4.02 0.29
C PHE A 303 19.45 4.37 1.29
N ALA A 304 19.54 3.67 2.42
CA ALA A 304 20.54 3.96 3.47
C ALA A 304 21.97 3.80 2.93
N LYS A 305 22.22 2.79 2.10
CA LYS A 305 23.53 2.60 1.45
C LYS A 305 23.83 3.69 0.43
N ARG A 306 22.85 4.14 -0.40
CA ARG A 306 22.99 5.30 -1.30
C ARG A 306 23.24 6.59 -0.50
N LEU A 307 22.53 6.79 0.61
CA LEU A 307 22.77 7.93 1.50
C LEU A 307 24.19 7.91 2.08
N CYS A 308 24.71 6.76 2.49
CA CYS A 308 26.09 6.62 2.93
C CYS A 308 27.08 7.03 1.83
N ILE A 309 26.80 6.73 0.56
CA ILE A 309 27.63 7.18 -0.57
C ILE A 309 27.59 8.70 -0.68
N GLN A 310 26.41 9.33 -0.63
CA GLN A 310 26.28 10.79 -0.71
C GLN A 310 26.93 11.52 0.48
N LEU A 311 26.81 10.96 1.68
CA LEU A 311 27.52 11.48 2.86
C LEU A 311 29.05 11.43 2.67
N ARG A 312 29.59 10.38 2.03
CA ARG A 312 31.02 10.28 1.70
C ARG A 312 31.42 11.31 0.64
N VAL A 313 30.60 11.55 -0.37
CA VAL A 313 30.80 12.61 -1.37
C VAL A 313 30.86 13.98 -0.70
N SER A 314 30.03 14.21 0.33
CA SER A 314 30.03 15.43 1.15
C SER A 314 31.19 15.50 2.16
N GLY A 315 32.12 14.53 2.16
CA GLY A 315 33.32 14.51 3.01
C GLY A 315 33.12 13.88 4.39
N MET A 316 31.99 13.23 4.63
CA MET A 316 31.69 12.50 5.87
C MET A 316 32.02 11.00 5.68
N ARG A 317 32.25 10.26 6.78
CA ARG A 317 32.53 8.81 6.74
C ARG A 317 31.50 8.06 7.58
N PRO A 318 30.26 7.87 7.09
CA PRO A 318 29.21 7.27 7.90
C PRO A 318 29.53 5.80 8.25
N LEU A 319 29.20 5.38 9.48
CA LEU A 319 29.07 3.99 9.87
C LEU A 319 27.64 3.56 9.54
N TYR A 320 27.48 2.51 8.71
CA TYR A 320 26.17 1.90 8.45
C TYR A 320 25.89 0.79 9.45
N MET A 321 24.67 0.76 10.02
CA MET A 321 24.19 -0.27 10.93
C MET A 321 22.75 -0.64 10.62
N GLY A 322 22.43 -1.95 10.65
CA GLY A 322 21.06 -2.45 10.63
C GLY A 322 20.51 -2.62 12.07
N THR A 323 19.27 -2.23 12.30
CA THR A 323 18.63 -2.57 13.59
C THR A 323 18.37 -4.06 13.72
N ASP A 324 18.25 -4.75 12.58
CA ASP A 324 17.98 -6.19 12.54
C ASP A 324 19.08 -7.03 13.19
N ASP A 325 20.31 -6.50 13.30
CA ASP A 325 21.40 -7.12 14.05
C ASP A 325 21.13 -7.17 15.56
N TYR A 326 20.15 -6.42 16.04
CA TYR A 326 19.79 -6.34 17.48
C TYR A 326 18.53 -7.13 17.84
N PHE A 327 18.03 -8.02 16.99
CA PHE A 327 16.95 -8.93 17.40
C PHE A 327 17.39 -9.80 18.61
N LEU A 328 16.45 -10.09 19.49
CA LEU A 328 16.64 -11.10 20.53
C LEU A 328 16.85 -12.48 19.90
N GLU A 329 17.50 -13.39 20.62
CA GLU A 329 17.60 -14.79 20.20
C GLU A 329 16.21 -15.37 19.88
N ARG A 330 16.11 -16.25 18.86
CA ARG A 330 14.83 -16.78 18.41
C ARG A 330 13.97 -17.35 19.54
N TRP A 331 14.58 -17.98 20.54
CA TRP A 331 13.85 -18.54 21.69
C TRP A 331 13.29 -17.46 22.64
N GLN A 332 13.81 -16.24 22.62
CA GLN A 332 13.38 -15.09 23.42
C GLN A 332 12.32 -14.23 22.67
N THR A 333 12.18 -14.41 21.35
CA THR A 333 11.24 -13.64 20.54
C THR A 333 9.82 -13.80 21.07
N PRO A 334 9.06 -12.70 21.29
CA PRO A 334 7.66 -12.76 21.72
C PRO A 334 6.79 -13.63 20.80
N LEU A 335 5.70 -14.14 21.33
CA LEU A 335 4.71 -14.90 20.55
C LEU A 335 3.49 -14.04 20.28
N LEU A 336 2.90 -14.21 19.10
CA LEU A 336 1.57 -13.78 18.75
C LEU A 336 0.52 -14.68 19.45
N GLU A 337 -0.75 -14.27 19.44
CA GLU A 337 -1.85 -15.05 20.02
C GLU A 337 -2.00 -16.44 19.38
N ASN A 338 -1.64 -16.60 18.10
CA ASN A 338 -1.63 -17.86 17.37
C ASN A 338 -0.42 -18.77 17.69
N GLY A 339 0.50 -18.32 18.55
CA GLY A 339 1.71 -19.05 18.94
C GLY A 339 2.91 -18.88 18.00
N GLU A 340 2.79 -18.12 16.93
CA GLU A 340 3.90 -17.75 16.05
C GLU A 340 4.81 -16.67 16.67
N LYS A 341 6.04 -16.58 16.17
CA LYS A 341 7.00 -15.57 16.62
C LYS A 341 6.65 -14.18 16.08
N ASP A 342 6.57 -13.19 16.96
CA ASP A 342 6.32 -11.79 16.63
C ASP A 342 7.64 -11.05 16.37
N PHE A 343 8.13 -11.07 15.15
CA PHE A 343 9.33 -10.33 14.73
C PHE A 343 9.04 -8.86 14.38
N GLU A 344 7.80 -8.46 14.25
CA GLU A 344 7.42 -7.08 13.94
C GLU A 344 7.32 -6.21 15.21
N SER A 345 7.30 -6.80 16.39
CA SER A 345 7.23 -6.08 17.67
C SER A 345 8.58 -5.51 18.08
N ILE A 346 8.57 -4.28 18.60
CA ILE A 346 9.74 -3.67 19.24
C ILE A 346 10.27 -4.52 20.41
N ARG A 347 9.42 -5.35 21.03
CA ARG A 347 9.81 -6.28 22.11
C ARG A 347 10.68 -7.45 21.62
N ALA A 348 10.78 -7.65 20.31
CA ALA A 348 11.72 -8.59 19.72
C ALA A 348 13.16 -8.04 19.63
N MET A 349 13.36 -6.77 20.00
CA MET A 349 14.66 -6.09 19.94
C MET A 349 15.38 -6.10 21.30
N ASP A 350 16.69 -6.26 21.26
CA ASP A 350 17.58 -6.09 22.42
C ASP A 350 17.91 -4.61 22.63
N ILE A 351 16.92 -3.88 23.14
CA ILE A 351 16.99 -2.42 23.34
C ILE A 351 18.15 -2.03 24.28
N ASN A 352 18.41 -2.84 25.30
CA ASN A 352 19.47 -2.56 26.28
C ASN A 352 20.86 -2.63 25.64
N LEU A 353 21.13 -3.69 24.87
CA LEU A 353 22.38 -3.85 24.12
C LEU A 353 22.54 -2.72 23.11
N PHE A 354 21.49 -2.43 22.33
CA PHE A 354 21.49 -1.34 21.35
C PHE A 354 21.83 0.00 21.99
N THR A 355 21.13 0.37 23.07
CA THR A 355 21.33 1.65 23.77
C THR A 355 22.74 1.78 24.33
N GLN A 356 23.25 0.72 24.96
CA GLN A 356 24.62 0.69 25.49
C GLN A 356 25.65 0.89 24.39
N GLN A 357 25.56 0.12 23.32
CA GLN A 357 26.51 0.17 22.20
C GLN A 357 26.47 1.49 21.45
N MET A 358 25.29 2.06 21.21
CA MET A 358 25.16 3.39 20.60
C MET A 358 25.80 4.48 21.43
N ASN A 359 25.60 4.49 22.74
CA ASN A 359 26.24 5.46 23.65
C ASN A 359 27.76 5.29 23.66
N ASP A 360 28.27 4.06 23.70
CA ASP A 360 29.70 3.78 23.64
C ASP A 360 30.34 4.21 22.31
N LEU A 361 29.67 3.96 21.17
CA LEU A 361 30.08 4.45 19.84
C LEU A 361 30.12 5.98 19.79
N LEU A 362 29.06 6.66 20.26
CA LEU A 362 28.98 8.12 20.26
C LEU A 362 30.04 8.76 21.17
N ALA A 363 30.49 8.04 22.22
CA ALA A 363 31.59 8.40 23.07
C ALA A 363 32.99 8.08 22.48
N GLY A 364 33.06 7.53 21.25
CA GLY A 364 34.29 7.15 20.56
C GLY A 364 34.96 5.88 21.09
N LYS A 365 34.25 5.06 21.85
CA LYS A 365 34.77 3.77 22.31
C LYS A 365 34.73 2.74 21.20
N LYS A 366 35.63 1.75 21.29
CA LYS A 366 35.60 0.59 20.43
C LYS A 366 34.52 -0.39 20.92
N VAL A 367 33.58 -0.75 20.02
CA VAL A 367 32.42 -1.61 20.31
C VAL A 367 32.46 -2.85 19.40
N ASP A 368 32.15 -4.01 19.95
CA ASP A 368 31.96 -5.26 19.21
C ASP A 368 30.47 -5.37 18.82
N LEU A 369 30.14 -5.03 17.56
CA LEU A 369 28.77 -5.01 17.05
C LEU A 369 28.28 -6.43 16.77
N PRO A 370 27.01 -6.76 17.10
CA PRO A 370 26.42 -8.05 16.76
C PRO A 370 26.18 -8.19 15.25
N GLU A 371 26.16 -9.44 14.78
CA GLU A 371 25.58 -9.83 13.50
C GLU A 371 24.50 -10.88 13.77
N PHE A 372 23.28 -10.63 13.28
CA PHE A 372 22.16 -11.55 13.49
C PHE A 372 21.94 -12.44 12.26
N ASP A 373 21.99 -13.75 12.49
CA ASP A 373 21.68 -14.74 11.46
C ASP A 373 20.20 -15.17 11.56
N PHE A 374 19.40 -14.78 10.56
CA PHE A 374 17.99 -15.13 10.49
C PHE A 374 17.71 -16.63 10.30
N LYS A 375 18.68 -17.41 9.78
CA LYS A 375 18.52 -18.85 9.61
C LYS A 375 18.62 -19.57 10.94
N THR A 376 19.65 -19.27 11.70
CA THR A 376 19.86 -19.83 13.05
C THR A 376 19.02 -19.14 14.11
N GLY A 377 18.72 -17.84 13.93
CA GLY A 377 18.00 -16.97 14.86
C GLY A 377 18.85 -16.61 16.07
N SER A 378 20.14 -16.37 15.86
CA SER A 378 21.10 -16.05 16.90
C SER A 378 22.05 -14.91 16.51
N LYS A 379 22.57 -14.19 17.54
CA LYS A 379 23.60 -13.15 17.36
C LYS A 379 24.99 -13.75 17.46
N THR A 380 25.91 -13.23 16.65
CA THR A 380 27.34 -13.56 16.71
C THR A 380 28.12 -12.28 17.03
N PHE A 381 29.12 -12.41 17.92
CA PHE A 381 30.03 -11.35 18.34
C PHE A 381 31.48 -11.73 18.00
N GLY A 382 32.41 -10.76 18.12
CA GLY A 382 33.84 -10.99 17.87
C GLY A 382 34.24 -10.86 16.41
N ILE A 383 33.33 -10.44 15.54
CA ILE A 383 33.56 -10.32 14.09
C ILE A 383 33.70 -8.86 13.68
N ARG A 384 32.84 -7.97 14.23
CA ARG A 384 32.70 -6.59 13.79
C ARG A 384 33.00 -5.59 14.91
N PHE A 385 34.24 -5.08 14.91
CA PHE A 385 34.67 -4.06 15.86
C PHE A 385 34.70 -2.69 15.21
N GLU A 386 33.93 -1.74 15.76
CA GLU A 386 33.81 -0.39 15.23
C GLU A 386 34.07 0.67 16.31
N SER A 387 34.50 1.84 15.90
CA SER A 387 34.59 3.05 16.72
C SER A 387 34.35 4.28 15.84
N LEU A 388 33.78 5.34 16.41
CA LEU A 388 33.50 6.56 15.67
C LEU A 388 34.60 7.61 15.87
N GLU A 389 35.03 8.22 14.77
CA GLU A 389 35.83 9.43 14.78
C GLU A 389 34.98 10.65 15.23
N PRO A 390 35.60 11.74 15.74
CA PRO A 390 34.86 12.97 16.05
C PRO A 390 34.09 13.48 14.83
N GLY A 391 32.77 13.71 14.97
CA GLY A 391 31.92 14.18 13.88
C GLY A 391 31.44 13.10 12.90
N GLN A 392 31.92 11.88 12.99
CA GLN A 392 31.48 10.78 12.14
C GLN A 392 30.03 10.40 12.43
N PRO A 393 29.13 10.36 11.44
CA PRO A 393 27.74 9.97 11.65
C PRO A 393 27.56 8.45 11.60
N VAL A 394 26.51 7.98 12.27
CA VAL A 394 25.95 6.63 12.13
C VAL A 394 24.67 6.70 11.30
N VAL A 395 24.54 5.85 10.30
CA VAL A 395 23.29 5.64 9.55
C VAL A 395 22.68 4.33 10.02
N LEU A 396 21.59 4.42 10.75
CA LEU A 396 20.87 3.30 11.34
C LEU A 396 19.60 3.01 10.54
N GLU A 397 19.48 1.82 9.97
CA GLU A 397 18.34 1.40 9.16
C GLU A 397 17.56 0.28 9.86
N GLY A 398 16.23 0.35 9.82
CA GLY A 398 15.32 -0.71 10.22
C GLY A 398 13.91 -0.23 10.50
N ILE A 399 12.99 -1.17 10.68
CA ILE A 399 11.56 -0.86 10.88
C ILE A 399 11.31 -0.06 12.17
N HIS A 400 12.14 -0.24 13.19
CA HIS A 400 12.01 0.41 14.50
C HIS A 400 12.88 1.65 14.68
N SER A 401 13.63 2.10 13.65
CA SER A 401 14.58 3.20 13.80
C SER A 401 13.94 4.53 14.24
N LEU A 402 12.66 4.78 13.93
CA LEU A 402 11.91 5.95 14.40
C LEU A 402 11.12 5.71 15.68
N ASN A 403 11.08 4.47 16.19
CA ASN A 403 10.39 4.18 17.44
C ASN A 403 11.16 4.76 18.63
N PRO A 404 10.56 5.66 19.43
CA PRO A 404 11.21 6.25 20.58
C PRO A 404 11.72 5.20 21.59
N ALA A 405 11.05 4.06 21.72
CA ALA A 405 11.49 2.99 22.64
C ALA A 405 12.91 2.50 22.32
N LEU A 406 13.32 2.49 21.03
CA LEU A 406 14.67 2.12 20.63
C LEU A 406 15.66 3.27 20.79
N THR A 407 15.23 4.52 20.53
CA THR A 407 16.15 5.65 20.33
C THR A 407 16.13 6.70 21.44
N ASN A 408 15.32 6.55 22.52
CA ASN A 408 15.24 7.51 23.63
C ASN A 408 16.56 7.69 24.39
N GLY A 409 17.47 6.71 24.36
CA GLY A 409 18.81 6.82 24.95
C GLY A 409 19.79 7.70 24.18
N ILE A 410 19.40 8.23 23.00
CA ILE A 410 20.20 9.10 22.14
C ILE A 410 19.63 10.52 22.23
N ALA A 411 20.48 11.54 22.36
CA ALA A 411 20.04 12.93 22.41
C ALA A 411 19.36 13.38 21.10
N ASP A 412 18.26 14.12 21.19
CA ASP A 412 17.42 14.48 20.02
C ASP A 412 18.12 15.44 19.05
N ASP A 413 18.96 16.32 19.53
CA ASP A 413 19.74 17.25 18.71
C ASP A 413 20.74 16.53 17.80
N LEU A 414 21.18 15.32 18.15
CA LEU A 414 22.05 14.49 17.31
C LEU A 414 21.30 13.75 16.20
N LYS A 415 19.97 13.59 16.30
CA LYS A 415 19.18 12.76 15.40
C LYS A 415 18.76 13.50 14.13
N TYR A 416 18.72 12.79 13.01
CA TYR A 416 18.01 13.14 11.79
C TYR A 416 17.17 11.96 11.36
N ARG A 417 15.86 12.14 11.25
CA ARG A 417 14.86 11.09 11.11
C ARG A 417 14.29 11.08 9.71
N ILE A 418 14.45 9.96 9.01
CA ILE A 418 13.99 9.77 7.63
C ILE A 418 12.96 8.67 7.60
N TYR A 419 11.76 8.99 7.13
CA TYR A 419 10.75 7.97 6.83
C TYR A 419 10.74 7.68 5.32
N ILE A 420 10.87 6.40 4.94
CA ILE A 420 10.91 5.98 3.53
C ILE A 420 9.72 5.09 3.19
N SER A 421 8.99 5.44 2.14
CA SER A 421 7.86 4.65 1.63
C SER A 421 7.72 4.83 0.12
N PRO A 422 7.30 3.80 -0.64
CA PRO A 422 7.00 3.94 -2.07
C PRO A 422 5.64 4.61 -2.26
N LEU A 423 5.60 5.93 -2.15
CA LEU A 423 4.38 6.73 -2.27
C LEU A 423 3.97 6.84 -3.73
N THR A 424 3.17 5.87 -4.19
CA THR A 424 2.70 5.82 -5.57
C THR A 424 1.69 6.93 -5.84
N GLN A 425 1.99 7.79 -6.82
CA GLN A 425 1.08 8.83 -7.34
C GLN A 425 0.44 8.43 -8.67
N LEU A 426 1.08 7.51 -9.38
CA LEU A 426 0.52 6.94 -10.60
C LEU A 426 -0.83 6.30 -10.29
N ASN A 427 -1.87 6.70 -11.01
CA ASN A 427 -3.18 6.09 -10.95
C ASN A 427 -3.43 5.18 -12.16
N ILE A 428 -4.37 4.25 -12.05
CA ILE A 428 -4.86 3.47 -13.19
C ILE A 428 -5.60 4.41 -14.14
N ASP A 429 -6.57 5.17 -13.61
CA ASP A 429 -7.32 6.24 -14.26
C ASP A 429 -7.75 7.31 -13.21
N GLU A 430 -8.63 8.27 -13.57
CA GLU A 430 -9.05 9.33 -12.65
C GLU A 430 -9.71 8.82 -11.37
N HIS A 431 -10.43 7.71 -11.45
CA HIS A 431 -11.24 7.17 -10.35
C HIS A 431 -10.61 5.95 -9.67
N ASN A 432 -9.67 5.27 -10.34
CA ASN A 432 -9.03 4.06 -9.89
C ASN A 432 -7.55 4.31 -9.58
N ARG A 433 -7.23 4.36 -8.29
CA ARG A 433 -5.87 4.59 -7.84
C ARG A 433 -5.05 3.31 -7.71
N VAL A 434 -3.72 3.44 -7.69
CA VAL A 434 -2.79 2.37 -7.33
C VAL A 434 -2.56 2.39 -5.82
N PRO A 435 -2.94 1.35 -5.06
CA PRO A 435 -2.65 1.27 -3.64
C PRO A 435 -1.14 1.09 -3.39
N THR A 436 -0.57 1.87 -2.49
CA THR A 436 0.83 1.70 -2.04
C THR A 436 1.12 0.31 -1.50
N THR A 437 0.13 -0.32 -0.87
CA THR A 437 0.21 -1.69 -0.35
C THR A 437 0.44 -2.72 -1.44
N ASP A 438 -0.16 -2.53 -2.62
CA ASP A 438 -0.05 -3.48 -3.73
C ASP A 438 1.35 -3.44 -4.35
N GLY A 439 1.90 -2.25 -4.59
CA GLY A 439 3.29 -2.11 -5.03
C GLY A 439 4.28 -2.74 -4.05
N ARG A 440 4.04 -2.58 -2.74
CA ARG A 440 4.89 -3.18 -1.70
C ARG A 440 4.75 -4.71 -1.63
N LEU A 441 3.55 -5.24 -1.81
CA LEU A 441 3.31 -6.68 -1.88
C LEU A 441 4.07 -7.29 -3.08
N LEU A 442 4.00 -6.65 -4.25
CA LEU A 442 4.77 -7.09 -5.43
C LEU A 442 6.28 -7.04 -5.18
N ARG A 443 6.80 -5.95 -4.64
CA ARG A 443 8.22 -5.83 -4.25
C ARG A 443 8.64 -6.96 -3.30
N ARG A 444 7.83 -7.22 -2.27
CA ARG A 444 8.10 -8.28 -1.30
C ARG A 444 8.08 -9.67 -1.94
N MET A 445 7.06 -9.94 -2.74
CA MET A 445 6.89 -11.24 -3.42
C MET A 445 8.10 -11.57 -4.31
N VAL A 446 8.50 -10.62 -5.15
CA VAL A 446 9.63 -10.80 -6.07
C VAL A 446 10.95 -10.99 -5.29
N ARG A 447 11.21 -10.14 -4.27
CA ARG A 447 12.39 -10.24 -3.41
C ARG A 447 12.42 -11.58 -2.65
N ASP A 448 11.33 -11.94 -1.99
CA ASP A 448 11.27 -13.10 -1.12
C ASP A 448 11.43 -14.40 -1.94
N TYR A 449 10.92 -14.43 -3.16
CA TYR A 449 11.16 -15.53 -4.10
C TYR A 449 12.64 -15.64 -4.50
N GLN A 450 13.26 -14.52 -4.90
CA GLN A 450 14.64 -14.53 -5.42
C GLN A 450 15.69 -14.77 -4.34
N PHE A 451 15.50 -14.24 -3.13
CA PHE A 451 16.57 -14.17 -2.14
C PHE A 451 16.28 -14.92 -0.83
N ARG A 452 15.02 -15.27 -0.56
CA ARG A 452 14.61 -15.87 0.72
C ARG A 452 14.01 -17.27 0.58
N GLY A 453 13.78 -17.73 -0.65
CA GLY A 453 13.25 -19.05 -0.95
C GLY A 453 11.77 -19.22 -0.64
N TYR A 454 11.00 -18.11 -0.51
CA TYR A 454 9.55 -18.13 -0.30
C TYR A 454 8.84 -17.97 -1.64
N ASN A 455 7.78 -18.75 -1.87
CA ASN A 455 6.92 -18.59 -3.03
C ASN A 455 5.86 -17.49 -2.81
N ALA A 456 5.11 -17.13 -3.86
CA ALA A 456 4.08 -16.10 -3.81
C ALA A 456 2.97 -16.41 -2.80
N LYS A 457 2.54 -17.68 -2.72
CA LYS A 457 1.53 -18.15 -1.77
C LYS A 457 1.94 -17.83 -0.32
N HIS A 458 3.17 -18.17 0.06
CA HIS A 458 3.69 -17.86 1.41
C HIS A 458 3.71 -16.35 1.67
N THR A 459 4.12 -15.55 0.68
CA THR A 459 4.18 -14.09 0.84
C THR A 459 2.80 -13.47 1.01
N ILE A 460 1.80 -13.91 0.23
CA ILE A 460 0.41 -13.45 0.36
C ILE A 460 -0.16 -13.87 1.71
N HIS A 461 0.06 -15.12 2.13
CA HIS A 461 -0.38 -15.65 3.43
C HIS A 461 0.15 -14.81 4.60
N ALA A 462 1.44 -14.48 4.59
CA ALA A 462 2.09 -13.70 5.65
C ALA A 462 1.75 -12.21 5.62
N TRP A 463 1.23 -11.67 4.50
CA TRP A 463 1.04 -10.24 4.30
C TRP A 463 0.12 -9.56 5.33
N PRO A 464 -1.03 -10.14 5.74
CA PRO A 464 -1.87 -9.55 6.78
C PRO A 464 -1.15 -9.36 8.12
N SER A 465 -0.32 -10.32 8.53
CA SER A 465 0.48 -10.23 9.77
C SER A 465 1.52 -9.11 9.68
N VAL A 466 2.22 -8.99 8.54
CA VAL A 466 3.16 -7.88 8.28
C VAL A 466 2.45 -6.54 8.39
N ARG A 467 1.27 -6.42 7.75
CA ARG A 467 0.47 -5.19 7.81
C ARG A 467 0.03 -4.83 9.23
N ALA A 468 -0.41 -5.81 10.01
CA ALA A 468 -0.77 -5.61 11.42
C ALA A 468 0.43 -5.13 12.25
N GLY A 469 1.61 -5.70 12.02
CA GLY A 469 2.85 -5.28 12.67
C GLY A 469 3.24 -3.84 12.31
N GLU A 470 3.11 -3.45 11.05
CA GLU A 470 3.38 -2.08 10.58
C GLU A 470 2.44 -1.05 11.20
N GLU A 471 1.13 -1.36 11.29
CA GLU A 471 0.11 -0.50 11.93
C GLU A 471 0.43 -0.23 13.41
N GLN A 472 1.03 -1.19 14.09
CA GLN A 472 1.36 -1.07 15.51
C GLN A 472 2.74 -0.47 15.76
N ASN A 473 3.72 -0.79 14.93
CA ASN A 473 5.13 -0.56 15.27
C ASN A 473 5.87 0.39 14.31
N VAL A 474 5.28 0.76 13.16
CA VAL A 474 5.95 1.60 12.15
C VAL A 474 5.17 2.89 11.89
N PHE A 475 3.92 2.80 11.47
CA PHE A 475 3.12 3.97 11.09
C PHE A 475 2.85 4.98 12.21
N PRO A 476 2.67 4.59 13.49
CA PRO A 476 2.48 5.56 14.55
C PRO A 476 3.67 6.50 14.77
N TYR A 477 4.85 6.13 14.25
CA TYR A 477 6.09 6.88 14.44
C TYR A 477 6.55 7.66 13.20
N ASP A 478 5.82 7.60 12.10
CA ASP A 478 6.13 8.37 10.89
C ASP A 478 6.05 9.90 11.13
N ILE A 479 5.17 10.32 12.03
CA ILE A 479 5.04 11.72 12.47
C ILE A 479 6.33 12.28 13.09
N ASN A 480 7.22 11.42 13.58
CA ASN A 480 8.50 11.82 14.15
C ASN A 480 9.57 12.11 13.09
N ALA A 481 9.31 11.83 11.82
CA ALA A 481 10.28 12.04 10.76
C ALA A 481 10.57 13.53 10.52
N ASP A 482 11.85 13.86 10.31
CA ASP A 482 12.25 15.19 9.87
C ASP A 482 11.99 15.35 8.36
N ILE A 483 12.09 14.25 7.59
CA ILE A 483 11.81 14.21 6.16
C ILE A 483 11.19 12.86 5.74
N PHE A 484 10.31 12.93 4.72
CA PHE A 484 9.78 11.76 4.00
C PHE A 484 10.53 11.61 2.67
N PHE A 485 11.04 10.40 2.41
CA PHE A 485 11.61 10.05 1.12
C PHE A 485 10.66 9.11 0.36
N ASN A 486 10.24 9.53 -0.84
CA ASN A 486 9.48 8.66 -1.73
C ASN A 486 10.41 7.73 -2.50
N SER A 487 10.32 6.43 -2.24
CA SER A 487 11.12 5.39 -2.90
C SER A 487 10.45 4.79 -4.14
N HIS A 488 9.30 5.32 -4.56
CA HIS A 488 8.61 4.85 -5.77
C HIS A 488 9.34 5.33 -7.03
N CYS A 489 9.54 4.41 -7.98
CA CYS A 489 9.97 4.73 -9.34
C CYS A 489 8.77 4.57 -10.28
N LEU A 490 8.48 5.56 -11.13
CA LEU A 490 7.30 5.52 -12.02
C LEU A 490 7.24 4.27 -12.90
N TYR A 491 8.38 3.73 -13.31
CA TYR A 491 8.49 2.55 -14.16
C TYR A 491 8.40 1.21 -13.41
N GLU A 492 8.43 1.22 -12.07
CA GLU A 492 8.67 -0.01 -11.29
C GLU A 492 7.60 -1.08 -11.45
N LEU A 493 6.32 -0.69 -11.57
CA LEU A 493 5.23 -1.67 -11.74
C LEU A 493 5.38 -2.46 -13.04
N THR A 494 5.86 -1.82 -14.12
CA THR A 494 6.11 -2.46 -15.40
C THR A 494 7.31 -3.42 -15.34
N ALA A 495 8.33 -3.07 -14.55
CA ALA A 495 9.48 -3.94 -14.30
C ALA A 495 9.13 -5.11 -13.38
N LEU A 496 8.39 -4.86 -12.28
CA LEU A 496 7.96 -5.89 -11.33
C LEU A 496 6.99 -6.89 -11.95
N LYS A 497 6.14 -6.47 -12.90
CA LYS A 497 5.17 -7.35 -13.57
C LYS A 497 5.83 -8.58 -14.16
N LYS A 498 6.96 -8.43 -14.85
CA LYS A 498 7.74 -9.50 -15.46
C LYS A 498 8.07 -10.64 -14.47
N TYR A 499 8.36 -10.28 -13.23
CA TYR A 499 8.76 -11.23 -12.20
C TYR A 499 7.56 -11.74 -11.37
N ALA A 500 6.62 -10.86 -11.06
CA ALA A 500 5.51 -11.17 -10.17
C ALA A 500 4.39 -11.96 -10.86
N LYS A 501 4.08 -11.67 -12.15
CA LYS A 501 2.99 -12.32 -12.88
C LYS A 501 3.12 -13.85 -12.90
N PRO A 502 4.28 -14.45 -13.29
CA PRO A 502 4.42 -15.90 -13.28
C PRO A 502 4.22 -16.52 -11.89
N LEU A 503 4.69 -15.84 -10.83
CA LEU A 503 4.57 -16.34 -9.47
C LEU A 503 3.11 -16.34 -8.97
N LEU A 504 2.32 -15.36 -9.41
CA LEU A 504 0.89 -15.28 -9.09
C LEU A 504 0.08 -16.34 -9.87
N GLU A 505 0.47 -16.62 -11.13
CA GLU A 505 -0.18 -17.62 -11.98
C GLU A 505 0.02 -19.07 -11.48
N GLU A 506 1.01 -19.32 -10.62
CA GLU A 506 1.23 -20.62 -9.96
C GLU A 506 0.17 -20.93 -8.87
N ILE A 507 -0.57 -19.92 -8.38
CA ILE A 507 -1.56 -20.10 -7.31
C ILE A 507 -2.88 -20.55 -7.93
N THR A 508 -3.38 -21.68 -7.44
CA THR A 508 -4.55 -22.38 -8.01
C THR A 508 -5.83 -22.13 -7.20
N PRO A 509 -7.03 -22.40 -7.75
CA PRO A 509 -8.30 -22.22 -7.05
C PRO A 509 -8.44 -22.98 -5.73
N GLU A 510 -7.62 -24.02 -5.51
CA GLU A 510 -7.59 -24.82 -4.28
C GLU A 510 -6.85 -24.12 -3.15
N ASP A 511 -6.10 -23.03 -3.44
CA ASP A 511 -5.32 -22.28 -2.48
C ASP A 511 -6.15 -21.17 -1.84
N ASP A 512 -6.01 -20.95 -0.55
CA ASP A 512 -6.71 -19.86 0.18
C ASP A 512 -6.30 -18.47 -0.34
N GLU A 513 -5.10 -18.34 -0.86
CA GLU A 513 -4.50 -17.12 -1.40
C GLU A 513 -4.97 -16.80 -2.83
N TYR A 514 -5.73 -17.70 -3.48
CA TYR A 514 -6.15 -17.57 -4.88
C TYR A 514 -6.89 -16.26 -5.16
N MET A 515 -7.81 -15.86 -4.29
CA MET A 515 -8.58 -14.62 -4.45
C MET A 515 -7.67 -13.38 -4.53
N GLU A 516 -6.68 -13.31 -3.65
CA GLU A 516 -5.73 -12.19 -3.64
C GLU A 516 -4.77 -12.26 -4.84
N ALA A 517 -4.35 -13.46 -5.24
CA ALA A 517 -3.53 -13.65 -6.44
C ALA A 517 -4.26 -13.18 -7.70
N GLN A 518 -5.55 -13.52 -7.86
CA GLN A 518 -6.37 -13.05 -8.99
C GLN A 518 -6.54 -11.53 -8.97
N ARG A 519 -6.80 -10.95 -7.79
CA ARG A 519 -6.88 -9.48 -7.65
C ARG A 519 -5.58 -8.80 -8.10
N MET A 520 -4.42 -9.36 -7.73
CA MET A 520 -3.12 -8.84 -8.13
C MET A 520 -2.84 -9.04 -9.63
N LEU A 521 -3.31 -10.11 -10.23
CA LEU A 521 -3.23 -10.32 -11.68
C LEU A 521 -4.10 -9.32 -12.44
N ASP A 522 -5.34 -9.08 -11.98
CA ASP A 522 -6.24 -8.07 -12.56
C ASP A 522 -5.63 -6.66 -12.44
N PHE A 523 -5.01 -6.34 -11.31
CA PHE A 523 -4.26 -5.10 -11.12
C PHE A 523 -3.09 -4.98 -12.10
N LEU A 524 -2.25 -6.02 -12.22
CA LEU A 524 -1.12 -6.04 -13.14
C LEU A 524 -1.56 -6.01 -14.62
N ALA A 525 -2.78 -6.46 -14.92
CA ALA A 525 -3.33 -6.37 -16.28
C ALA A 525 -3.51 -4.92 -16.77
N CYS A 526 -3.59 -3.94 -15.87
CA CYS A 526 -3.62 -2.52 -16.22
C CYS A 526 -2.28 -1.97 -16.74
N PHE A 527 -1.17 -2.68 -16.54
CA PHE A 527 0.18 -2.23 -16.89
C PHE A 527 0.79 -3.07 -18.01
N SER A 528 1.55 -2.44 -18.89
CA SER A 528 2.42 -3.15 -19.84
C SER A 528 3.65 -3.70 -19.14
N GLU A 529 4.18 -4.81 -19.61
CA GLU A 529 5.44 -5.37 -19.10
C GLU A 529 6.63 -4.65 -19.73
N MET A 530 7.65 -4.31 -18.93
CA MET A 530 8.90 -3.73 -19.41
C MET A 530 9.70 -4.81 -20.19
N PRO A 531 9.97 -4.61 -21.49
CA PRO A 531 10.62 -5.64 -22.32
C PRO A 531 12.06 -5.93 -21.88
N ASP A 532 12.81 -4.89 -21.54
CA ASP A 532 14.21 -4.96 -21.13
C ASP A 532 14.44 -4.11 -19.86
N ASP A 533 14.73 -4.78 -18.76
CA ASP A 533 15.05 -4.18 -17.48
C ASP A 533 16.56 -3.98 -17.25
N SER A 534 17.41 -4.34 -18.21
CA SER A 534 18.87 -4.14 -18.12
C SER A 534 19.26 -2.67 -18.05
N ILE A 535 18.39 -1.79 -18.57
CA ILE A 535 18.56 -0.34 -18.52
C ILE A 535 18.46 0.24 -17.10
N ILE A 536 17.82 -0.48 -16.16
CA ILE A 536 17.69 -0.05 -14.76
C ILE A 536 19.09 -0.10 -14.13
N PRO A 537 19.65 1.01 -13.61
CA PRO A 537 20.97 1.03 -13.00
C PRO A 537 21.12 0.02 -11.86
N ASN A 538 22.32 -0.52 -11.69
CA ASN A 538 22.60 -1.52 -10.67
C ASN A 538 22.58 -0.98 -9.22
N ASN A 539 22.57 0.33 -9.03
CA ASN A 539 22.37 1.03 -7.75
C ASN A 539 20.93 1.52 -7.54
N SER A 540 20.00 1.21 -8.45
CA SER A 540 18.58 1.53 -8.30
C SER A 540 17.98 0.84 -7.08
N LEU A 541 17.03 1.52 -6.43
CA LEU A 541 16.21 0.94 -5.36
C LEU A 541 15.40 -0.26 -5.86
N VAL A 542 14.98 -0.27 -7.12
CA VAL A 542 14.21 -1.38 -7.71
C VAL A 542 15.06 -2.66 -7.78
N ARG A 543 16.37 -2.54 -7.95
CA ARG A 543 17.30 -3.70 -7.98
C ARG A 543 17.36 -4.48 -6.67
N GLU A 544 16.99 -3.88 -5.54
CA GLU A 544 16.81 -4.61 -4.28
C GLU A 544 15.79 -5.75 -4.42
N PHE A 545 14.80 -5.57 -5.28
CA PHE A 545 13.69 -6.52 -5.46
C PHE A 545 13.89 -7.44 -6.65
N ILE A 546 14.26 -6.88 -7.83
CA ILE A 546 14.39 -7.64 -9.08
C ILE A 546 15.78 -8.27 -9.27
N GLY A 547 16.73 -7.99 -8.38
CA GLY A 547 18.08 -8.52 -8.45
C GLY A 547 19.09 -7.65 -9.21
N GLY A 548 20.37 -8.02 -9.11
CA GLY A 548 21.47 -7.31 -9.76
C GLY A 548 21.91 -6.03 -9.06
N SER A 549 21.55 -5.85 -7.78
CA SER A 549 22.00 -4.71 -6.97
C SER A 549 23.47 -4.83 -6.60
N VAL A 550 24.24 -3.76 -6.76
CA VAL A 550 25.63 -3.63 -6.24
C VAL A 550 25.66 -3.14 -4.79
N LEU A 551 24.51 -2.84 -4.23
CA LEU A 551 24.38 -2.34 -2.87
C LEU A 551 24.04 -3.44 -1.84
N MET A 552 23.62 -4.61 -2.29
CA MET A 552 23.15 -5.71 -1.44
C MET A 552 24.25 -6.74 -1.16
#